data_b9b59fafb590703e4996260bff930f05
#
_entry.id   b9b59fafb590703e4996260bff930f05
#
_cell.length_a   1.000
_cell.length_b   1.000
_cell.length_c   1.000
_cell.angle_alpha   90.00
_cell.angle_beta   90.00
_cell.angle_gamma   90.00
#
_symmetry.space_group_name_H-M   'P 1'
#
loop_
_entity.id
_entity.type
_entity.pdbx_description
1 polymer ?
#
loop_
_entity_poly.entity_id
_entity_poly.type
_entity_poly.pdbx_seq_one_letter_code
_entity_poly.pdbx_strand_id
1 'polypeptide(L)'
;VCVIEREEDVCCGTSKANSAIIHAGFDAVPGTLKAKVNVKGNAMMDQIAKELDIPFKRNGSMVVCTQDQDPKGLEVLMERGRANGVPDLQILDREALIAMEPNLSDDIVCALFAPTGGIVCPFHMTMGYAENACSNGVEFFLNTQVDDIKKAESGYELTVTHTNSGEKETKTAKVVINAAGVYADTLNNMVSEHKLHITARKGEYMLLDKDAGKHVSHTIFQLPSKMGKGVLVSPTVHGNLLVGPTAVDVEDKEAVNTTQAGLDSLGRTASLSVKNVPLRQVITSFAGLRAHEAGDDFVIGEAEDAKGFINVAGIESP
;
A
#
# COMPACT_ATOMS: atom_id res chain seq x y z
N VAL A 1 -21.11 12.70 10.72
CA VAL A 1 -20.16 11.61 10.43
C VAL A 1 -19.05 11.66 11.46
N CYS A 2 -18.62 10.50 11.96
CA CYS A 2 -17.45 10.42 12.82
C CYS A 2 -16.50 9.28 12.37
N VAL A 3 -15.23 9.40 12.75
CA VAL A 3 -14.22 8.38 12.64
C VAL A 3 -13.87 7.88 14.04
N ILE A 4 -13.82 6.58 14.22
CA ILE A 4 -13.38 5.95 15.47
C ILE A 4 -12.03 5.29 15.18
N GLU A 5 -10.98 5.70 15.90
CA GLU A 5 -9.62 5.20 15.75
C GLU A 5 -9.08 4.76 17.12
N ARG A 6 -8.54 3.53 17.20
CA ARG A 6 -8.02 2.99 18.44
C ARG A 6 -6.71 3.63 18.90
N GLU A 7 -5.93 4.14 17.95
CA GLU A 7 -4.64 4.74 18.21
C GLU A 7 -4.79 6.21 18.69
N GLU A 8 -3.68 6.76 19.18
CA GLU A 8 -3.63 8.13 19.68
C GLU A 8 -3.72 9.20 18.60
N ASP A 9 -3.49 8.82 17.33
CA ASP A 9 -3.55 9.72 16.18
C ASP A 9 -3.89 8.94 14.90
N VAL A 10 -4.17 9.67 13.83
CA VAL A 10 -4.26 9.11 12.49
C VAL A 10 -2.87 8.66 12.00
N CYS A 11 -2.84 7.82 10.96
CA CYS A 11 -1.57 7.35 10.38
C CYS A 11 -0.68 6.51 11.34
N CYS A 12 -1.23 5.90 12.36
CA CYS A 12 -0.45 5.06 13.30
C CYS A 12 -0.27 3.61 12.82
N GLY A 13 -1.12 3.12 11.92
CA GLY A 13 -1.09 1.77 11.35
C GLY A 13 -0.29 1.66 10.05
N THR A 14 -0.77 0.81 9.14
CA THR A 14 -0.14 0.53 7.82
C THR A 14 -0.09 1.75 6.92
N SER A 15 -0.94 2.75 7.13
CA SER A 15 -0.93 3.99 6.36
C SER A 15 0.40 4.75 6.42
N LYS A 16 1.19 4.61 7.48
CA LYS A 16 2.57 5.16 7.58
C LYS A 16 3.66 4.17 7.15
N ALA A 17 3.37 2.87 7.16
CA ALA A 17 4.36 1.80 7.03
C ALA A 17 4.14 1.01 5.73
N ASN A 18 4.39 1.65 4.60
CA ASN A 18 4.22 1.12 3.25
C ASN A 18 5.29 1.66 2.28
N SER A 19 5.21 1.27 1.02
CA SER A 19 6.17 1.67 -0.02
C SER A 19 5.98 3.12 -0.51
N ALA A 20 4.90 3.78 -0.14
CA ALA A 20 4.58 5.16 -0.58
C ALA A 20 4.47 5.34 -2.11
N ILE A 21 4.03 4.31 -2.81
CA ILE A 21 3.94 4.27 -4.27
C ILE A 21 2.50 4.57 -4.72
N ILE A 22 2.37 5.46 -5.68
CA ILE A 22 1.15 5.62 -6.47
C ILE A 22 1.30 4.76 -7.71
N HIS A 23 0.74 3.56 -7.65
CA HIS A 23 0.87 2.56 -8.71
C HIS A 23 0.17 3.01 -9.99
N ALA A 24 0.77 2.69 -11.15
CA ALA A 24 0.20 3.04 -12.45
C ALA A 24 -1.05 2.20 -12.81
N GLY A 25 -1.12 0.94 -12.33
CA GLY A 25 -2.28 0.06 -12.55
C GLY A 25 -2.04 -1.09 -13.53
N PHE A 26 -0.81 -1.39 -13.89
CA PHE A 26 -0.47 -2.46 -14.85
C PHE A 26 -0.47 -3.86 -14.24
N ASP A 27 -0.38 -4.00 -12.91
CA ASP A 27 -0.22 -5.30 -12.25
C ASP A 27 -1.56 -6.01 -11.98
N ALA A 28 -2.59 -5.25 -11.61
CA ALA A 28 -3.90 -5.80 -11.26
C ALA A 28 -4.59 -6.52 -12.43
N VAL A 29 -5.23 -7.65 -12.13
CA VAL A 29 -5.93 -8.44 -13.14
C VAL A 29 -7.10 -7.63 -13.73
N PRO A 30 -7.21 -7.52 -15.06
CA PRO A 30 -8.29 -6.77 -15.70
C PRO A 30 -9.68 -7.28 -15.28
N GLY A 31 -10.60 -6.35 -15.03
CA GLY A 31 -11.96 -6.64 -14.60
C GLY A 31 -12.15 -6.65 -13.08
N THR A 32 -11.08 -6.72 -12.29
CA THR A 32 -11.15 -6.63 -10.83
C THR A 32 -11.45 -5.21 -10.36
N LEU A 33 -11.99 -5.09 -9.15
CA LEU A 33 -12.20 -3.80 -8.51
C LEU A 33 -10.85 -3.09 -8.27
N LYS A 34 -9.84 -3.84 -7.85
CA LYS A 34 -8.45 -3.40 -7.70
C LYS A 34 -7.94 -2.68 -8.95
N ALA A 35 -8.06 -3.31 -10.14
CA ALA A 35 -7.66 -2.70 -11.41
C ALA A 35 -8.39 -1.37 -11.68
N LYS A 36 -9.71 -1.37 -11.51
CA LYS A 36 -10.56 -0.21 -11.78
C LYS A 36 -10.24 0.99 -10.88
N VAL A 37 -10.13 0.78 -9.57
CA VAL A 37 -9.92 1.88 -8.62
C VAL A 37 -8.46 2.34 -8.60
N ASN A 38 -7.49 1.46 -8.90
CA ASN A 38 -6.08 1.84 -8.98
C ASN A 38 -5.84 2.88 -10.10
N VAL A 39 -6.26 2.58 -11.33
CA VAL A 39 -6.08 3.51 -12.47
C VAL A 39 -6.83 4.82 -12.22
N LYS A 40 -8.06 4.75 -11.69
CA LYS A 40 -8.84 5.94 -11.35
C LYS A 40 -8.17 6.76 -10.24
N GLY A 41 -7.70 6.11 -9.17
CA GLY A 41 -7.00 6.77 -8.07
C GLY A 41 -5.69 7.41 -8.53
N ASN A 42 -4.91 6.71 -9.37
CA ASN A 42 -3.70 7.26 -9.97
C ASN A 42 -3.98 8.57 -10.74
N ALA A 43 -5.02 8.58 -11.58
CA ALA A 43 -5.38 9.76 -12.37
C ALA A 43 -5.84 10.97 -11.52
N MET A 44 -6.33 10.74 -10.30
CA MET A 44 -6.78 11.80 -9.38
C MET A 44 -5.64 12.43 -8.57
N MET A 45 -4.48 11.77 -8.48
CA MET A 45 -3.45 12.13 -7.50
C MET A 45 -2.84 13.51 -7.71
N ASP A 46 -2.67 13.98 -8.94
CA ASP A 46 -2.09 15.32 -9.18
C ASP A 46 -2.99 16.43 -8.60
N GLN A 47 -4.31 16.27 -8.79
CA GLN A 47 -5.29 17.21 -8.24
C GLN A 47 -5.37 17.11 -6.71
N ILE A 48 -5.53 15.91 -6.17
CA ILE A 48 -5.63 15.68 -4.71
C ILE A 48 -4.37 16.16 -4.00
N ALA A 49 -3.18 15.84 -4.52
CA ALA A 49 -1.94 16.25 -3.92
C ALA A 49 -1.79 17.79 -3.87
N LYS A 50 -2.27 18.48 -4.92
CA LYS A 50 -2.30 19.94 -4.97
C LYS A 50 -3.32 20.54 -4.01
N GLU A 51 -4.53 19.98 -3.93
CA GLU A 51 -5.62 20.50 -3.10
C GLU A 51 -5.36 20.32 -1.60
N LEU A 52 -4.68 19.23 -1.23
CA LEU A 52 -4.40 18.87 0.17
C LEU A 52 -2.93 19.10 0.57
N ASP A 53 -2.15 19.79 -0.26
CA ASP A 53 -0.72 20.10 -0.03
C ASP A 53 0.11 18.85 0.32
N ILE A 54 -0.12 17.76 -0.41
CA ILE A 54 0.56 16.47 -0.20
C ILE A 54 1.83 16.42 -1.05
N PRO A 55 3.03 16.22 -0.45
CA PRO A 55 4.24 15.97 -1.21
C PRO A 55 4.10 14.75 -2.10
N PHE A 56 4.13 14.97 -3.41
CA PHE A 56 3.91 13.97 -4.46
C PHE A 56 4.81 14.23 -5.67
N LYS A 57 5.26 13.17 -6.33
CA LYS A 57 6.06 13.28 -7.54
C LYS A 57 5.74 12.13 -8.51
N ARG A 58 5.48 12.45 -9.77
CA ARG A 58 5.47 11.50 -10.89
C ARG A 58 6.92 11.17 -11.25
N ASN A 59 7.46 10.09 -10.69
CA ASN A 59 8.84 9.66 -10.98
C ASN A 59 8.88 8.45 -11.93
N GLY A 60 7.73 7.89 -12.28
CA GLY A 60 7.65 6.68 -13.10
C GLY A 60 8.03 5.41 -12.35
N SER A 61 7.61 4.27 -12.90
CA SER A 61 7.90 2.94 -12.37
C SER A 61 8.50 2.06 -13.48
N MET A 62 9.50 1.26 -13.13
CA MET A 62 10.13 0.29 -14.03
C MET A 62 10.00 -1.10 -13.44
N VAL A 63 9.47 -2.06 -14.20
CA VAL A 63 9.53 -3.49 -13.86
C VAL A 63 10.66 -4.08 -14.67
N VAL A 64 11.79 -4.37 -14.02
CA VAL A 64 13.00 -4.83 -14.71
C VAL A 64 13.01 -6.35 -14.87
N CYS A 65 13.54 -6.80 -16.00
CA CYS A 65 13.73 -8.20 -16.35
C CYS A 65 15.23 -8.50 -16.47
N THR A 66 15.68 -9.53 -15.79
CA THR A 66 17.07 -9.99 -15.84
C THR A 66 17.26 -10.99 -16.98
N GLN A 67 18.54 -11.23 -17.38
CA GLN A 67 18.90 -12.14 -18.50
C GLN A 67 18.46 -13.60 -18.28
N ASP A 68 18.21 -14.02 -17.05
CA ASP A 68 17.75 -15.35 -16.66
C ASP A 68 16.20 -15.47 -16.56
N GLN A 69 15.48 -14.36 -16.76
CA GLN A 69 14.02 -14.31 -16.75
C GLN A 69 13.46 -14.28 -18.18
N ASP A 70 12.20 -14.74 -18.34
CA ASP A 70 11.48 -14.65 -19.62
C ASP A 70 10.84 -13.27 -19.80
N PRO A 71 11.26 -12.46 -20.80
CA PRO A 71 10.67 -11.15 -21.08
C PRO A 71 9.16 -11.16 -21.37
N LYS A 72 8.60 -12.33 -21.73
CA LYS A 72 7.15 -12.48 -21.89
C LYS A 72 6.34 -12.08 -20.65
N GLY A 73 6.95 -12.17 -19.46
CA GLY A 73 6.35 -11.64 -18.25
C GLY A 73 6.05 -10.15 -18.32
N LEU A 74 6.90 -9.36 -18.97
CA LEU A 74 6.66 -7.92 -19.19
C LEU A 74 5.55 -7.69 -20.23
N GLU A 75 5.45 -8.53 -21.26
CA GLU A 75 4.36 -8.45 -22.26
C GLU A 75 3.00 -8.69 -21.60
N VAL A 76 2.91 -9.66 -20.69
CA VAL A 76 1.69 -9.92 -19.89
C VAL A 76 1.30 -8.70 -19.07
N LEU A 77 2.26 -8.06 -18.39
CA LEU A 77 1.99 -6.83 -17.63
C LEU A 77 1.61 -5.65 -18.54
N MET A 78 2.23 -5.53 -19.70
CA MET A 78 1.88 -4.54 -20.72
C MET A 78 0.42 -4.72 -21.18
N GLU A 79 0.01 -5.94 -21.51
CA GLU A 79 -1.34 -6.26 -21.96
C GLU A 79 -2.37 -5.97 -20.85
N ARG A 80 -2.09 -6.38 -19.61
CA ARG A 80 -2.93 -6.03 -18.44
C ARG A 80 -3.06 -4.53 -18.28
N GLY A 81 -1.95 -3.82 -18.30
CA GLY A 81 -1.96 -2.36 -18.15
C GLY A 81 -2.77 -1.67 -19.23
N ARG A 82 -2.64 -2.10 -20.50
CA ARG A 82 -3.46 -1.60 -21.60
C ARG A 82 -4.95 -1.89 -21.40
N ALA A 83 -5.29 -3.12 -21.00
CA ALA A 83 -6.66 -3.51 -20.70
C ALA A 83 -7.26 -2.70 -19.53
N ASN A 84 -6.45 -2.33 -18.54
CA ASN A 84 -6.84 -1.50 -17.41
C ASN A 84 -6.92 0.00 -17.76
N GLY A 85 -6.42 0.40 -18.93
CA GLY A 85 -6.41 1.81 -19.37
C GLY A 85 -5.22 2.63 -18.85
N VAL A 86 -4.10 1.97 -18.50
CA VAL A 86 -2.86 2.66 -18.10
C VAL A 86 -2.23 3.31 -19.35
N PRO A 87 -2.04 4.64 -19.36
CA PRO A 87 -1.48 5.31 -20.51
C PRO A 87 0.05 5.15 -20.62
N ASP A 88 0.57 5.32 -21.82
CA ASP A 88 1.98 5.52 -22.16
C ASP A 88 2.95 4.43 -21.68
N LEU A 89 2.45 3.20 -21.49
CA LEU A 89 3.29 2.06 -21.15
C LEU A 89 4.27 1.73 -22.28
N GLN A 90 5.53 1.47 -21.94
CA GLN A 90 6.61 1.18 -22.91
C GLN A 90 7.45 -0.02 -22.43
N ILE A 91 7.87 -0.86 -23.36
CA ILE A 91 8.99 -1.78 -23.13
C ILE A 91 10.25 -1.08 -23.58
N LEU A 92 11.19 -0.92 -22.65
CA LEU A 92 12.47 -0.28 -22.90
C LEU A 92 13.55 -1.35 -23.00
N ASP A 93 14.46 -1.17 -23.95
CA ASP A 93 15.67 -1.97 -24.06
C ASP A 93 16.76 -1.50 -23.07
N ARG A 94 17.84 -2.25 -23.00
CA ARG A 94 18.94 -1.96 -22.08
C ARG A 94 19.57 -0.58 -22.31
N GLU A 95 19.74 -0.15 -23.57
CA GLU A 95 20.36 1.13 -23.88
C GLU A 95 19.54 2.30 -23.30
N ALA A 96 18.25 2.30 -23.57
CA ALA A 96 17.31 3.29 -23.02
C ALA A 96 17.29 3.26 -21.48
N LEU A 97 17.30 2.06 -20.88
CA LEU A 97 17.27 1.89 -19.43
C LEU A 97 18.51 2.46 -18.75
N ILE A 98 19.71 2.18 -19.27
CA ILE A 98 20.97 2.69 -18.67
C ILE A 98 21.09 4.21 -18.84
N ALA A 99 20.55 4.77 -19.92
CA ALA A 99 20.49 6.22 -20.07
C ALA A 99 19.58 6.89 -19.01
N MET A 100 18.51 6.22 -18.57
CA MET A 100 17.58 6.71 -17.55
C MET A 100 18.05 6.37 -16.11
N GLU A 101 18.58 5.16 -15.90
CA GLU A 101 19.00 4.61 -14.60
C GLU A 101 20.37 3.93 -14.70
N PRO A 102 21.47 4.68 -14.58
CA PRO A 102 22.82 4.14 -14.73
C PRO A 102 23.22 3.10 -13.69
N ASN A 103 22.53 3.09 -12.54
CA ASN A 103 22.80 2.17 -11.44
C ASN A 103 22.00 0.86 -11.51
N LEU A 104 21.28 0.59 -12.59
CA LEU A 104 20.68 -0.73 -12.79
C LEU A 104 21.75 -1.83 -12.86
N SER A 105 21.40 -3.01 -12.37
CA SER A 105 22.26 -4.20 -12.45
C SER A 105 22.66 -4.51 -13.90
N ASP A 106 23.88 -5.04 -14.05
CA ASP A 106 24.40 -5.39 -15.38
C ASP A 106 23.62 -6.56 -16.01
N ASP A 107 22.92 -7.35 -15.21
CA ASP A 107 22.08 -8.46 -15.66
C ASP A 107 20.70 -8.03 -16.22
N ILE A 108 20.29 -6.77 -16.06
CA ILE A 108 19.03 -6.25 -16.60
C ILE A 108 19.14 -6.11 -18.12
N VAL A 109 18.17 -6.68 -18.84
CA VAL A 109 18.12 -6.69 -20.32
C VAL A 109 17.03 -5.82 -20.89
N CYS A 110 15.88 -5.70 -20.21
CA CYS A 110 14.76 -4.84 -20.61
C CYS A 110 13.87 -4.53 -19.39
N ALA A 111 12.92 -3.62 -19.56
CA ALA A 111 11.91 -3.32 -18.53
C ALA A 111 10.60 -2.82 -19.14
N LEU A 112 9.49 -3.02 -18.41
CA LEU A 112 8.26 -2.29 -18.60
C LEU A 112 8.36 -0.94 -17.87
N PHE A 113 8.25 0.15 -18.58
CA PHE A 113 8.19 1.50 -18.04
C PHE A 113 6.76 2.04 -18.01
N ALA A 114 6.34 2.53 -16.85
CA ALA A 114 5.05 3.16 -16.62
C ALA A 114 5.26 4.60 -16.12
N PRO A 115 5.20 5.61 -17.00
CA PRO A 115 5.49 7.01 -16.64
C PRO A 115 4.50 7.61 -15.64
N THR A 116 3.29 7.07 -15.55
CA THR A 116 2.26 7.52 -14.61
C THR A 116 2.44 7.01 -13.18
N GLY A 117 3.40 6.13 -12.93
CA GLY A 117 3.82 5.77 -11.58
C GLY A 117 4.32 6.99 -10.79
N GLY A 118 4.13 6.99 -9.48
CA GLY A 118 4.56 8.10 -8.65
C GLY A 118 4.92 7.68 -7.24
N ILE A 119 5.48 8.61 -6.49
CA ILE A 119 5.79 8.49 -5.06
C ILE A 119 5.11 9.62 -4.30
N VAL A 120 4.69 9.33 -3.06
CA VAL A 120 3.91 10.26 -2.22
C VAL A 120 4.44 10.24 -0.79
N CYS A 121 4.18 11.29 -0.02
CA CYS A 121 4.34 11.22 1.42
C CYS A 121 3.13 10.55 2.05
N PRO A 122 3.22 9.32 2.60
CA PRO A 122 2.07 8.61 3.14
C PRO A 122 1.53 9.27 4.41
N PHE A 123 2.39 9.94 5.17
CA PHE A 123 1.99 10.72 6.36
C PHE A 123 1.13 11.93 5.95
N HIS A 124 1.63 12.80 5.09
CA HIS A 124 0.90 13.98 4.64
C HIS A 124 -0.38 13.59 3.89
N MET A 125 -0.39 12.48 3.15
CA MET A 125 -1.59 11.99 2.48
C MET A 125 -2.69 11.64 3.50
N THR A 126 -2.35 10.88 4.54
CA THR A 126 -3.31 10.50 5.59
C THR A 126 -3.78 11.71 6.39
N MET A 127 -2.83 12.57 6.80
CA MET A 127 -3.14 13.80 7.54
C MET A 127 -4.00 14.76 6.72
N GLY A 128 -3.66 14.99 5.45
CA GLY A 128 -4.42 15.87 4.57
C GLY A 128 -5.87 15.41 4.39
N TYR A 129 -6.11 14.11 4.26
CA TYR A 129 -7.48 13.58 4.25
C TYR A 129 -8.20 13.78 5.59
N ALA A 130 -7.51 13.55 6.72
CA ALA A 130 -8.10 13.73 8.05
C ALA A 130 -8.44 15.19 8.32
N GLU A 131 -7.53 16.12 8.03
CA GLU A 131 -7.74 17.56 8.17
C GLU A 131 -8.87 18.08 7.28
N ASN A 132 -8.92 17.59 6.04
CA ASN A 132 -10.03 17.91 5.13
C ASN A 132 -11.36 17.39 5.67
N ALA A 133 -11.39 16.17 6.22
CA ALA A 133 -12.58 15.61 6.85
C ALA A 133 -13.03 16.45 8.05
N CYS A 134 -12.10 16.83 8.96
CA CYS A 134 -12.38 17.72 10.09
C CYS A 134 -12.95 19.07 9.65
N SER A 135 -12.35 19.67 8.61
CA SER A 135 -12.83 20.95 8.05
C SER A 135 -14.23 20.86 7.47
N ASN A 136 -14.66 19.65 7.09
CA ASN A 136 -16.02 19.35 6.63
C ASN A 136 -16.94 18.81 7.74
N GLY A 137 -16.56 18.96 9.02
CA GLY A 137 -17.39 18.65 10.18
C GLY A 137 -17.40 17.18 10.59
N VAL A 138 -16.40 16.39 10.18
CA VAL A 138 -16.19 15.02 10.68
C VAL A 138 -15.50 15.10 12.06
N GLU A 139 -16.08 14.39 13.04
CA GLU A 139 -15.50 14.26 14.38
C GLU A 139 -14.61 13.02 14.43
N PHE A 140 -13.45 13.14 15.10
CA PHE A 140 -12.52 12.03 15.34
C PHE A 140 -12.53 11.65 16.81
N PHE A 141 -12.83 10.37 17.09
CA PHE A 141 -12.71 9.75 18.39
C PHE A 141 -11.43 8.89 18.39
N LEU A 142 -10.31 9.53 18.74
CA LEU A 142 -9.02 8.87 18.90
C LEU A 142 -8.96 8.11 20.21
N ASN A 143 -7.98 7.21 20.38
CA ASN A 143 -7.87 6.34 21.56
C ASN A 143 -9.18 5.60 21.86
N THR A 144 -9.91 5.22 20.83
CA THR A 144 -11.24 4.61 20.95
C THR A 144 -11.30 3.35 20.09
N GLN A 145 -11.33 2.19 20.69
CA GLN A 145 -11.39 0.90 20.01
C GLN A 145 -12.85 0.43 19.92
N VAL A 146 -13.23 -0.07 18.74
CA VAL A 146 -14.51 -0.78 18.58
C VAL A 146 -14.33 -2.23 19.02
N ASP A 147 -15.03 -2.64 20.06
CA ASP A 147 -14.96 -3.99 20.61
C ASP A 147 -16.04 -4.92 20.03
N ASP A 148 -17.25 -4.38 19.78
CA ASP A 148 -18.39 -5.16 19.31
C ASP A 148 -19.32 -4.29 18.46
N ILE A 149 -19.96 -4.90 17.47
CA ILE A 149 -20.97 -4.26 16.63
C ILE A 149 -22.17 -5.18 16.53
N LYS A 150 -23.36 -4.64 16.84
CA LYS A 150 -24.64 -5.35 16.77
C LYS A 150 -25.62 -4.65 15.85
N LYS A 151 -26.40 -5.44 15.09
CA LYS A 151 -27.53 -4.92 14.35
C LYS A 151 -28.61 -4.46 15.33
N ALA A 152 -29.17 -3.26 15.09
CA ALA A 152 -30.30 -2.69 15.84
C ALA A 152 -31.52 -2.50 14.90
N GLU A 153 -32.67 -2.09 15.42
CA GLU A 153 -33.89 -1.85 14.60
C GLU A 153 -33.62 -0.87 13.45
N SER A 154 -32.77 0.15 13.68
CA SER A 154 -32.45 1.15 12.68
C SER A 154 -30.95 1.45 12.66
N GLY A 155 -30.17 0.53 12.10
CA GLY A 155 -28.71 0.69 12.01
C GLY A 155 -27.95 -0.24 12.95
N TYR A 156 -26.97 0.30 13.68
CA TYR A 156 -26.00 -0.47 14.46
C TYR A 156 -25.76 0.15 15.83
N GLU A 157 -25.51 -0.70 16.81
CA GLU A 157 -25.01 -0.37 18.14
C GLU A 157 -23.56 -0.84 18.21
N LEU A 158 -22.64 0.07 18.54
CA LEU A 158 -21.22 -0.18 18.67
C LEU A 158 -20.81 -0.06 20.15
N THR A 159 -20.23 -1.10 20.70
CA THR A 159 -19.51 -1.00 21.99
C THR A 159 -18.09 -0.58 21.72
N VAL A 160 -17.67 0.52 22.35
CA VAL A 160 -16.32 1.05 22.22
C VAL A 160 -15.62 1.14 23.58
N THR A 161 -14.31 0.96 23.60
CA THR A 161 -13.47 1.16 24.78
C THR A 161 -12.51 2.33 24.53
N HIS A 162 -12.47 3.30 25.44
CA HIS A 162 -11.45 4.33 25.46
C HIS A 162 -10.13 3.73 25.95
N THR A 163 -9.15 3.60 25.04
CA THR A 163 -7.89 2.86 25.33
C THR A 163 -7.06 3.48 26.44
N ASN A 164 -7.19 4.79 26.69
CA ASN A 164 -6.48 5.52 27.74
C ASN A 164 -7.06 5.28 29.14
N SER A 165 -8.39 5.14 29.26
CA SER A 165 -9.09 5.01 30.56
C SER A 165 -9.62 3.62 30.82
N GLY A 166 -9.82 2.80 29.78
CA GLY A 166 -10.53 1.52 29.85
C GLY A 166 -12.06 1.68 29.99
N GLU A 167 -12.57 2.92 29.92
CA GLU A 167 -14.00 3.18 30.00
C GLU A 167 -14.72 2.68 28.75
N LYS A 168 -15.91 2.08 28.94
CA LYS A 168 -16.73 1.58 27.85
C LYS A 168 -17.91 2.52 27.60
N GLU A 169 -18.19 2.73 26.32
CA GLU A 169 -19.31 3.52 25.85
C GLU A 169 -20.06 2.78 24.75
N THR A 170 -21.35 3.09 24.60
CA THR A 170 -22.16 2.61 23.47
C THR A 170 -22.47 3.77 22.54
N LYS A 171 -22.12 3.60 21.26
CA LYS A 171 -22.46 4.53 20.18
C LYS A 171 -23.46 3.89 19.22
N THR A 172 -24.30 4.71 18.60
CA THR A 172 -25.26 4.24 17.59
C THR A 172 -24.99 4.89 16.24
N ALA A 173 -25.15 4.12 15.17
CA ALA A 173 -24.95 4.60 13.81
C ALA A 173 -26.00 4.00 12.85
N LYS A 174 -26.49 4.79 11.90
CA LYS A 174 -27.36 4.28 10.82
C LYS A 174 -26.56 3.50 9.78
N VAL A 175 -25.31 3.92 9.55
CA VAL A 175 -24.37 3.33 8.59
C VAL A 175 -23.03 3.19 9.28
N VAL A 176 -22.38 2.06 9.08
CA VAL A 176 -21.00 1.79 9.52
C VAL A 176 -20.13 1.55 8.29
N ILE A 177 -19.01 2.25 8.19
CA ILE A 177 -17.99 2.01 7.17
C ILE A 177 -16.81 1.33 7.87
N ASN A 178 -16.61 0.07 7.53
CA ASN A 178 -15.51 -0.75 8.05
C ASN A 178 -14.26 -0.56 7.21
N ALA A 179 -13.35 0.28 7.67
CA ALA A 179 -12.04 0.54 7.07
C ALA A 179 -10.89 0.15 8.01
N ALA A 180 -11.07 -0.91 8.80
CA ALA A 180 -10.19 -1.30 9.90
C ALA A 180 -8.92 -2.07 9.44
N GLY A 181 -8.55 -2.01 8.16
CA GLY A 181 -7.32 -2.60 7.63
C GLY A 181 -7.21 -4.09 7.93
N VAL A 182 -6.15 -4.51 8.62
CA VAL A 182 -5.95 -5.93 8.98
C VAL A 182 -7.00 -6.49 9.94
N TYR A 183 -7.81 -5.65 10.57
CA TYR A 183 -8.91 -6.04 11.46
C TYR A 183 -10.29 -5.97 10.80
N ALA A 184 -10.35 -5.68 9.50
CA ALA A 184 -11.63 -5.53 8.80
C ALA A 184 -12.46 -6.82 8.82
N ASP A 185 -11.85 -7.98 8.80
CA ASP A 185 -12.52 -9.28 8.95
C ASP A 185 -13.15 -9.44 10.34
N THR A 186 -12.44 -9.02 11.39
CA THR A 186 -12.94 -9.08 12.77
C THR A 186 -14.25 -8.32 12.90
N LEU A 187 -14.30 -7.07 12.41
CA LEU A 187 -15.50 -6.24 12.48
C LEU A 187 -16.61 -6.75 11.55
N ASN A 188 -16.29 -7.14 10.31
CA ASN A 188 -17.28 -7.74 9.40
C ASN A 188 -17.94 -8.97 10.02
N ASN A 189 -17.12 -9.82 10.64
CA ASN A 189 -17.58 -11.11 11.17
C ASN A 189 -18.46 -11.00 12.42
N MET A 190 -18.58 -9.81 13.02
CA MET A 190 -19.55 -9.52 14.10
C MET A 190 -20.98 -9.39 13.54
N VAL A 191 -21.14 -8.88 12.31
CA VAL A 191 -22.46 -8.50 11.79
C VAL A 191 -22.89 -9.26 10.54
N SER A 192 -21.98 -9.87 9.80
CA SER A 192 -22.27 -10.60 8.56
C SER A 192 -22.04 -12.11 8.72
N GLU A 193 -22.89 -12.91 8.09
CA GLU A 193 -22.69 -14.36 7.92
C GLU A 193 -21.71 -14.66 6.78
N HIS A 194 -21.55 -13.72 5.83
CA HIS A 194 -20.50 -13.76 4.80
C HIS A 194 -19.16 -13.37 5.41
N LYS A 195 -18.46 -14.38 5.93
CA LYS A 195 -17.22 -14.16 6.69
C LYS A 195 -16.08 -13.73 5.78
N LEU A 196 -15.36 -12.70 6.18
CA LEU A 196 -14.08 -12.32 5.58
C LEU A 196 -12.94 -12.99 6.35
N HIS A 197 -11.82 -13.16 5.68
CA HIS A 197 -10.57 -13.59 6.27
C HIS A 197 -9.43 -12.74 5.76
N ILE A 198 -8.83 -11.96 6.66
CA ILE A 198 -7.70 -11.09 6.37
C ILE A 198 -6.43 -11.66 6.99
N THR A 199 -5.49 -12.03 6.13
CA THR A 199 -4.14 -12.43 6.54
C THR A 199 -3.25 -11.20 6.64
N ALA A 200 -2.58 -11.02 7.75
CA ALA A 200 -1.59 -9.96 7.92
C ALA A 200 -0.31 -10.33 7.16
N ARG A 201 -0.05 -9.68 6.02
CA ARG A 201 1.16 -9.90 5.22
C ARG A 201 2.20 -8.83 5.52
N LYS A 202 3.17 -9.20 6.35
CA LYS A 202 4.24 -8.30 6.81
C LYS A 202 5.21 -7.97 5.69
N GLY A 203 5.45 -6.67 5.50
CA GLY A 203 6.50 -6.11 4.64
C GLY A 203 7.48 -5.32 5.49
N GLU A 204 8.74 -5.78 5.52
CA GLU A 204 9.83 -5.07 6.19
C GLU A 204 10.55 -4.18 5.18
N TYR A 205 11.07 -3.05 5.64
CA TYR A 205 11.71 -2.03 4.81
C TYR A 205 12.98 -1.50 5.45
N MET A 206 13.93 -1.07 4.64
CA MET A 206 15.05 -0.23 5.02
C MET A 206 14.89 1.16 4.42
N LEU A 207 15.01 2.20 5.24
CA LEU A 207 15.09 3.58 4.79
C LEU A 207 16.54 4.05 4.92
N LEU A 208 17.10 4.51 3.81
CA LEU A 208 18.46 5.00 3.73
C LEU A 208 18.48 6.54 3.79
N ASP A 209 19.64 7.09 4.12
CA ASP A 209 19.87 8.53 4.22
C ASP A 209 19.60 9.26 2.89
N LYS A 210 19.45 10.58 2.95
CA LYS A 210 19.24 11.45 1.78
C LYS A 210 20.42 11.42 0.79
N ASP A 211 21.63 11.15 1.26
CA ASP A 211 22.80 10.97 0.38
C ASP A 211 22.61 9.78 -0.56
N ALA A 212 21.86 8.75 -0.15
CA ALA A 212 21.49 7.62 -0.99
C ALA A 212 20.31 7.92 -1.95
N GLY A 213 19.55 8.98 -1.72
CA GLY A 213 18.27 9.23 -2.42
C GLY A 213 18.39 9.50 -3.91
N LYS A 214 19.59 9.81 -4.39
CA LYS A 214 19.87 10.01 -5.83
C LYS A 214 20.38 8.74 -6.51
N HIS A 215 20.42 7.62 -5.80
CA HIS A 215 20.98 6.37 -6.34
C HIS A 215 20.13 5.81 -7.49
N VAL A 216 18.80 5.98 -7.40
CA VAL A 216 17.84 5.76 -8.49
C VAL A 216 16.87 6.94 -8.57
N SER A 217 16.34 7.20 -9.77
CA SER A 217 15.38 8.29 -10.04
C SER A 217 13.95 7.79 -10.12
N HIS A 218 13.76 6.56 -10.59
CA HIS A 218 12.47 5.89 -10.75
C HIS A 218 12.27 4.83 -9.66
N THR A 219 11.02 4.38 -9.51
CA THR A 219 10.73 3.21 -8.68
C THR A 219 11.06 1.95 -9.48
N ILE A 220 12.03 1.17 -9.00
CA ILE A 220 12.50 -0.04 -9.66
C ILE A 220 11.86 -1.26 -9.01
N PHE A 221 11.00 -1.97 -9.73
CA PHE A 221 10.41 -3.25 -9.36
C PHE A 221 11.12 -4.38 -10.08
N GLN A 222 11.09 -5.56 -9.50
CA GLN A 222 11.50 -6.81 -10.16
C GLN A 222 10.30 -7.42 -10.87
N LEU A 223 10.54 -8.07 -12.01
CA LEU A 223 9.51 -8.91 -12.63
C LEU A 223 9.09 -10.00 -11.62
N PRO A 224 7.78 -10.17 -11.35
CA PRO A 224 7.31 -11.20 -10.45
C PRO A 224 7.85 -12.59 -10.84
N SER A 225 8.33 -13.32 -9.86
CA SER A 225 8.82 -14.69 -10.01
C SER A 225 7.98 -15.66 -9.19
N LYS A 226 8.26 -16.95 -9.28
CA LYS A 226 7.66 -17.96 -8.39
C LYS A 226 7.92 -17.69 -6.91
N MET A 227 8.93 -16.86 -6.60
CA MET A 227 9.32 -16.46 -5.24
C MET A 227 8.58 -15.20 -4.76
N GLY A 228 7.66 -14.61 -5.54
CA GLY A 228 6.89 -13.42 -5.21
C GLY A 228 7.21 -12.20 -6.08
N LYS A 229 6.68 -11.02 -5.68
CA LYS A 229 6.82 -9.74 -6.42
C LYS A 229 8.21 -9.12 -6.37
N GLY A 230 9.16 -9.69 -5.62
CA GLY A 230 10.49 -9.14 -5.44
C GLY A 230 10.54 -7.90 -4.52
N VAL A 231 11.74 -7.34 -4.39
CA VAL A 231 12.03 -6.15 -3.59
C VAL A 231 12.13 -4.95 -4.51
N LEU A 232 11.48 -3.85 -4.17
CA LEU A 232 11.65 -2.59 -4.87
C LEU A 232 12.80 -1.76 -4.29
N VAL A 233 13.39 -0.91 -5.15
CA VAL A 233 14.30 0.17 -4.78
C VAL A 233 13.69 1.46 -5.33
N SER A 234 13.40 2.43 -4.46
CA SER A 234 12.68 3.65 -4.84
C SER A 234 13.19 4.88 -4.10
N PRO A 235 13.30 6.02 -4.76
CA PRO A 235 13.48 7.27 -4.04
C PRO A 235 12.20 7.57 -3.24
N THR A 236 12.30 8.42 -2.21
CA THR A 236 11.15 9.00 -1.54
C THR A 236 10.97 10.46 -1.94
N VAL A 237 9.78 11.01 -1.74
CA VAL A 237 9.53 12.44 -2.04
C VAL A 237 10.40 13.39 -1.20
N HIS A 238 10.91 12.92 -0.07
CA HIS A 238 11.79 13.69 0.83
C HIS A 238 13.28 13.48 0.57
N GLY A 239 13.62 12.71 -0.47
CA GLY A 239 15.00 12.53 -0.93
C GLY A 239 15.77 11.40 -0.26
N ASN A 240 15.11 10.50 0.46
CA ASN A 240 15.68 9.26 0.97
C ASN A 240 15.61 8.15 -0.09
N LEU A 241 16.30 7.03 0.15
CA LEU A 241 16.13 5.80 -0.62
C LEU A 241 15.42 4.76 0.22
N LEU A 242 14.42 4.09 -0.36
CA LEU A 242 13.65 3.01 0.28
C LEU A 242 13.97 1.68 -0.41
N VAL A 243 14.22 0.65 0.39
CA VAL A 243 14.42 -0.73 -0.06
C VAL A 243 13.45 -1.64 0.67
N GLY A 244 12.65 -2.38 -0.05
CA GLY A 244 11.62 -3.27 0.50
C GLY A 244 10.47 -3.48 -0.49
N PRO A 245 9.36 -4.10 -0.08
CA PRO A 245 9.20 -4.84 1.16
C PRO A 245 9.65 -6.31 1.08
N THR A 246 9.73 -6.96 2.23
CA THR A 246 9.55 -8.41 2.32
C THR A 246 8.07 -8.77 2.17
N ALA A 247 7.75 -10.08 2.08
CA ALA A 247 6.39 -10.56 2.04
C ALA A 247 6.28 -11.87 2.85
N VAL A 248 5.85 -11.74 4.11
CA VAL A 248 5.73 -12.88 5.02
C VAL A 248 4.38 -12.82 5.71
N ASP A 249 3.58 -13.87 5.59
CA ASP A 249 2.31 -13.97 6.28
C ASP A 249 2.56 -14.26 7.76
N VAL A 250 1.86 -13.51 8.63
CA VAL A 250 1.98 -13.60 10.08
C VAL A 250 0.60 -13.72 10.72
N GLU A 251 0.50 -14.48 11.79
CA GLU A 251 -0.76 -14.64 12.51
C GLU A 251 -1.07 -13.44 13.41
N ASP A 252 -0.02 -12.87 14.00
CA ASP A 252 -0.15 -11.72 14.89
C ASP A 252 -0.31 -10.43 14.08
N LYS A 253 -1.50 -9.83 14.16
CA LYS A 253 -1.86 -8.57 13.50
C LYS A 253 -1.20 -7.33 14.12
N GLU A 254 -0.36 -7.50 15.15
CA GLU A 254 0.47 -6.46 15.77
C GLU A 254 1.98 -6.66 15.50
N ALA A 255 2.38 -7.68 14.73
CA ALA A 255 3.77 -8.03 14.46
C ALA A 255 4.48 -7.06 13.50
N VAL A 256 4.67 -5.81 13.91
CA VAL A 256 5.35 -4.74 13.14
C VAL A 256 6.86 -4.64 13.41
N ASN A 257 7.44 -5.66 14.05
CA ASN A 257 8.91 -5.73 14.24
C ASN A 257 9.62 -6.10 12.94
N THR A 258 10.84 -5.60 12.76
CA THR A 258 11.77 -6.06 11.72
C THR A 258 12.64 -7.21 12.23
N THR A 259 13.14 -8.04 11.32
CA THR A 259 13.97 -9.20 11.62
C THR A 259 15.30 -9.13 10.87
N GLN A 260 16.39 -9.63 11.46
CA GLN A 260 17.68 -9.68 10.79
C GLN A 260 17.60 -10.44 9.46
N ALA A 261 16.90 -11.59 9.45
CA ALA A 261 16.75 -12.40 8.24
C ALA A 261 15.98 -11.65 7.13
N GLY A 262 14.94 -10.90 7.49
CA GLY A 262 14.17 -10.07 6.57
C GLY A 262 15.04 -8.97 5.96
N LEU A 263 15.74 -8.20 6.81
CA LEU A 263 16.61 -7.11 6.36
C LEU A 263 17.77 -7.62 5.49
N ASP A 264 18.42 -8.74 5.86
CA ASP A 264 19.46 -9.36 5.05
C ASP A 264 18.96 -9.82 3.68
N SER A 265 17.71 -10.31 3.62
CA SER A 265 17.07 -10.71 2.36
C SER A 265 16.83 -9.51 1.45
N LEU A 266 16.41 -8.36 2.02
CA LEU A 266 16.20 -7.11 1.26
C LEU A 266 17.47 -6.66 0.56
N GLY A 267 18.61 -6.65 1.27
CA GLY A 267 19.89 -6.25 0.70
C GLY A 267 20.35 -7.14 -0.45
N ARG A 268 20.21 -8.46 -0.29
CA ARG A 268 20.55 -9.44 -1.35
C ARG A 268 19.64 -9.30 -2.56
N THR A 269 18.32 -9.18 -2.34
CA THR A 269 17.35 -9.13 -3.44
C THR A 269 17.40 -7.80 -4.18
N ALA A 270 17.61 -6.68 -3.48
CA ALA A 270 17.76 -5.37 -4.11
C ALA A 270 18.96 -5.32 -5.08
N SER A 271 20.06 -6.00 -4.75
CA SER A 271 21.27 -6.05 -5.60
C SER A 271 21.04 -6.74 -6.95
N LEU A 272 19.99 -7.55 -7.10
CA LEU A 272 19.61 -8.15 -8.38
C LEU A 272 19.11 -7.10 -9.38
N SER A 273 18.53 -6.02 -8.89
CA SER A 273 17.96 -4.95 -9.73
C SER A 273 18.86 -3.72 -9.81
N VAL A 274 19.50 -3.35 -8.70
CA VAL A 274 20.27 -2.10 -8.58
C VAL A 274 21.61 -2.40 -7.98
N LYS A 275 22.70 -2.08 -8.70
CA LYS A 275 24.07 -2.30 -8.26
C LYS A 275 24.49 -1.29 -7.18
N ASN A 276 25.37 -1.73 -6.29
CA ASN A 276 25.99 -0.88 -5.28
C ASN A 276 25.02 -0.11 -4.37
N VAL A 277 23.86 -0.70 -4.06
CA VAL A 277 22.91 -0.09 -3.10
C VAL A 277 23.68 0.23 -1.81
N PRO A 278 23.68 1.50 -1.35
CA PRO A 278 24.54 1.94 -0.24
C PRO A 278 23.97 1.54 1.13
N LEU A 279 23.84 0.24 1.40
CA LEU A 279 23.22 -0.32 2.61
C LEU A 279 23.85 0.15 3.93
N ARG A 280 25.08 0.67 3.90
CA ARG A 280 25.72 1.28 5.09
C ARG A 280 25.08 2.61 5.51
N GLN A 281 24.25 3.18 4.63
CA GLN A 281 23.54 4.44 4.87
C GLN A 281 22.09 4.20 5.37
N VAL A 282 21.76 2.98 5.79
CA VAL A 282 20.46 2.71 6.44
C VAL A 282 20.37 3.50 7.74
N ILE A 283 19.37 4.37 7.85
CA ILE A 283 19.12 5.19 9.03
C ILE A 283 18.03 4.60 9.94
N THR A 284 17.12 3.80 9.36
CA THR A 284 16.09 3.10 10.13
C THR A 284 15.51 1.93 9.32
N SER A 285 14.83 1.03 10.01
CA SER A 285 14.00 -0.03 9.43
C SER A 285 12.61 0.01 10.06
N PHE A 286 11.62 -0.43 9.32
CA PHE A 286 10.23 -0.52 9.79
C PHE A 286 9.51 -1.66 9.07
N ALA A 287 8.34 -2.04 9.61
CA ALA A 287 7.46 -3.00 8.95
C ALA A 287 6.01 -2.52 8.99
N GLY A 288 5.25 -2.93 7.98
CA GLY A 288 3.81 -2.72 7.90
C GLY A 288 3.09 -4.01 7.53
N LEU A 289 1.84 -4.11 7.96
CA LEU A 289 1.00 -5.28 7.75
C LEU A 289 -0.04 -5.00 6.66
N ARG A 290 0.14 -5.61 5.49
CA ARG A 290 -0.84 -5.53 4.41
C ARG A 290 -2.05 -6.42 4.73
N ALA A 291 -3.24 -5.90 4.48
CA ALA A 291 -4.50 -6.60 4.70
C ALA A 291 -4.83 -7.51 3.52
N HIS A 292 -4.17 -8.68 3.42
CA HIS A 292 -4.36 -9.62 2.33
C HIS A 292 -5.66 -10.40 2.51
N GLU A 293 -6.56 -10.30 1.52
CA GLU A 293 -7.82 -11.04 1.44
C GLU A 293 -7.66 -12.21 0.47
N ALA A 294 -8.24 -13.36 0.81
CA ALA A 294 -8.04 -14.63 0.08
C ALA A 294 -8.52 -14.60 -1.40
N GLY A 295 -9.47 -13.72 -1.74
CA GLY A 295 -9.94 -13.49 -3.11
C GLY A 295 -9.01 -12.68 -3.98
N ASP A 296 -7.93 -12.12 -3.41
CA ASP A 296 -6.93 -11.27 -4.07
C ASP A 296 -7.54 -10.05 -4.80
N ASP A 297 -8.71 -9.57 -4.37
CA ASP A 297 -9.32 -8.33 -4.83
C ASP A 297 -9.74 -7.46 -3.64
N PHE A 298 -10.09 -6.21 -3.88
CA PHE A 298 -10.64 -5.33 -2.85
C PHE A 298 -12.09 -5.69 -2.52
N VAL A 299 -12.41 -5.69 -1.24
CA VAL A 299 -13.77 -5.87 -0.74
C VAL A 299 -14.35 -4.50 -0.42
N ILE A 300 -14.95 -3.85 -1.41
CA ILE A 300 -15.56 -2.51 -1.25
C ILE A 300 -17.03 -2.60 -1.61
N GLY A 301 -17.89 -2.45 -0.63
CA GLY A 301 -19.36 -2.49 -0.82
C GLY A 301 -20.12 -2.80 0.44
N GLU A 302 -21.42 -2.69 0.34
CA GLU A 302 -22.37 -3.06 1.41
C GLU A 302 -22.39 -4.58 1.58
N ALA A 303 -22.35 -5.06 2.81
CA ALA A 303 -22.48 -6.49 3.10
C ALA A 303 -23.91 -6.95 2.78
N GLU A 304 -24.06 -8.04 2.01
CA GLU A 304 -25.35 -8.48 1.47
C GLU A 304 -26.42 -8.75 2.54
N ASP A 305 -26.00 -9.23 3.70
CA ASP A 305 -26.87 -9.58 4.84
C ASP A 305 -26.85 -8.55 5.98
N ALA A 306 -26.13 -7.43 5.79
CA ALA A 306 -25.99 -6.38 6.80
C ALA A 306 -26.14 -4.99 6.19
N LYS A 307 -27.40 -4.60 5.92
CA LYS A 307 -27.76 -3.34 5.29
C LYS A 307 -27.22 -2.13 6.09
N GLY A 308 -26.51 -1.23 5.43
CA GLY A 308 -25.85 -0.07 6.05
C GLY A 308 -24.47 -0.38 6.61
N PHE A 309 -23.97 -1.63 6.50
CA PHE A 309 -22.59 -2.00 6.83
C PHE A 309 -21.78 -2.10 5.55
N ILE A 310 -20.84 -1.17 5.37
CA ILE A 310 -20.05 -1.03 4.15
C ILE A 310 -18.61 -1.42 4.44
N ASN A 311 -18.11 -2.45 3.79
CA ASN A 311 -16.69 -2.80 3.87
C ASN A 311 -15.85 -1.94 2.92
N VAL A 312 -14.66 -1.56 3.39
CA VAL A 312 -13.51 -1.04 2.62
C VAL A 312 -12.31 -1.84 3.09
N ALA A 313 -12.24 -3.09 2.65
CA ALA A 313 -11.36 -4.12 3.19
C ALA A 313 -10.53 -4.78 2.08
N GLY A 314 -9.55 -5.60 2.46
CA GLY A 314 -8.67 -6.27 1.51
C GLY A 314 -7.74 -5.30 0.76
N ILE A 315 -7.56 -4.08 1.26
CA ILE A 315 -6.69 -3.08 0.63
C ILE A 315 -5.24 -3.44 0.97
N GLU A 316 -4.70 -4.35 0.20
CA GLU A 316 -3.34 -4.87 0.40
C GLU A 316 -2.30 -4.02 -0.33
N SER A 317 -2.34 -4.10 -1.63
CA SER A 317 -1.48 -3.40 -2.59
C SER A 317 -2.04 -3.65 -3.99
N PRO A 318 -1.96 -2.72 -4.91
CA PRO A 318 -2.21 -3.03 -6.30
C PRO A 318 -1.17 -3.98 -6.88
#